data_f0aa4bdfc87be7f1caa17cb19eee270b
#
_entry.id   f0aa4bdfc87be7f1caa17cb19eee270b
#
_cell.length_a   1.000
_cell.length_b   1.000
_cell.length_c   1.000
_cell.angle_alpha   90.00
_cell.angle_beta   90.00
_cell.angle_gamma   90.00
#
_symmetry.space_group_name_H-M   'P 1'
#
loop_
_entity.id
_entity.type
_entity.pdbx_description
1 polymer ?
#
loop_
_entity_poly.entity_id
_entity_poly.type
_entity_poly.pdbx_seq_one_letter_code
_entity_poly.pdbx_strand_id
1 'polypeptide(L)'
;MNNFIYETPTKVYFGKDEELKVGKIIAEFHPKKVLVHFGGNSARKSGLLDKVENCLREENISFVELGGVVANPELPLVREGIELGKKEGVDFVLAVGGGSVLDSSKAIANGLANPEVDVWDFHCGKAVPQKTLPKGAILTLAAAGSEMSSSCVISNPETGEKRGCNGLFNRMNFAIEDPVLTYTVSPYQTACGAVDIAMHTIERYFCPGEDTYLTDSIAEAVIKSVRKAAGDCLKNPEDYAARANMMWASSLAHNGLTQCGREFQLVVHQLEHEVSGMYPEVAHGAGLAALWCSWARYVYKANINRWLQYASNVWGMDIDFEHPERTIETAIDMQEQYYASIGMPIGLKELGVKEDDLAKLALDCSRNKTRSLIGYKPLAYEDILVIYQMAYERG
;
A
#
# COMPACT_ATOMS: atom_id res chain seq x y z
N MET A 1 21.47 10.08 11.74
CA MET A 1 20.81 8.85 11.23
C MET A 1 20.57 7.89 12.38
N ASN A 2 19.33 7.48 12.63
CA ASN A 2 18.99 6.52 13.68
C ASN A 2 19.51 5.12 13.33
N ASN A 3 19.70 4.25 14.32
CA ASN A 3 20.02 2.85 14.09
C ASN A 3 18.84 2.15 13.42
N PHE A 4 19.11 1.26 12.48
CA PHE A 4 18.08 0.48 11.78
C PHE A 4 18.58 -0.91 11.41
N ILE A 5 17.62 -1.81 11.17
CA ILE A 5 17.84 -3.11 10.50
C ILE A 5 17.10 -3.06 9.19
N TYR A 6 17.78 -3.37 8.10
CA TYR A 6 17.16 -3.51 6.79
C TYR A 6 17.24 -4.96 6.33
N GLU A 7 16.07 -5.56 6.14
CA GLU A 7 15.93 -6.93 5.70
C GLU A 7 14.78 -7.02 4.68
N THR A 8 15.07 -7.58 3.51
CA THR A 8 14.10 -7.79 2.44
C THR A 8 14.33 -9.14 1.76
N PRO A 9 13.82 -10.24 2.38
CA PRO A 9 14.11 -11.61 1.92
C PRO A 9 13.35 -11.99 0.65
N THR A 10 12.41 -11.20 0.19
CA THR A 10 11.58 -11.49 -0.99
C THR A 10 12.44 -11.54 -2.24
N LYS A 11 12.45 -12.69 -2.94
CA LYS A 11 13.10 -12.84 -4.24
C LYS A 11 12.18 -12.31 -5.34
N VAL A 12 12.61 -11.29 -6.07
CA VAL A 12 11.83 -10.69 -7.15
C VAL A 12 12.23 -11.28 -8.50
N TYR A 13 11.24 -11.77 -9.24
CA TYR A 13 11.35 -12.17 -10.65
C TYR A 13 10.68 -11.09 -11.47
N PHE A 14 11.48 -10.26 -12.14
CA PHE A 14 11.00 -9.07 -12.82
C PHE A 14 11.19 -9.18 -14.33
N GLY A 15 10.12 -8.99 -15.07
CA GLY A 15 10.18 -8.92 -16.53
C GLY A 15 8.99 -9.61 -17.21
N LYS A 16 8.96 -9.46 -18.52
CA LYS A 16 7.91 -10.03 -19.36
C LYS A 16 7.94 -11.56 -19.32
N ASP A 17 6.75 -12.16 -19.22
CA ASP A 17 6.52 -13.60 -19.22
C ASP A 17 7.14 -14.33 -17.99
N GLU A 18 7.56 -13.61 -16.93
CA GLU A 18 8.10 -14.23 -15.71
C GLU A 18 7.05 -15.05 -14.96
N GLU A 19 5.75 -14.73 -15.11
CA GLU A 19 4.65 -15.51 -14.51
C GLU A 19 4.60 -16.95 -15.00
N LEU A 20 5.13 -17.23 -16.20
CA LEU A 20 5.19 -18.58 -16.76
C LEU A 20 6.18 -19.51 -16.04
N LYS A 21 6.99 -18.96 -15.13
CA LYS A 21 7.94 -19.74 -14.31
C LYS A 21 7.36 -20.13 -12.94
N VAL A 22 6.14 -19.70 -12.61
CA VAL A 22 5.57 -19.83 -11.27
C VAL A 22 5.53 -21.27 -10.76
N GLY A 23 5.20 -22.25 -11.62
CA GLY A 23 5.20 -23.68 -11.24
C GLY A 23 6.59 -24.14 -10.77
N LYS A 24 7.64 -23.83 -11.55
CA LYS A 24 9.04 -24.17 -11.21
C LYS A 24 9.51 -23.49 -9.93
N ILE A 25 9.13 -22.23 -9.73
CA ILE A 25 9.49 -21.46 -8.52
C ILE A 25 8.83 -22.09 -7.29
N ILE A 26 7.55 -22.44 -7.38
CA ILE A 26 6.80 -23.08 -6.28
C ILE A 26 7.32 -24.50 -5.99
N ALA A 27 7.74 -25.24 -7.02
CA ALA A 27 8.30 -26.58 -6.86
C ALA A 27 9.55 -26.59 -5.94
N GLU A 28 10.32 -25.49 -5.89
CA GLU A 28 11.48 -25.37 -4.98
C GLU A 28 11.07 -25.42 -3.49
N PHE A 29 9.82 -25.14 -3.16
CA PHE A 29 9.27 -25.19 -1.79
C PHE A 29 8.68 -26.56 -1.43
N HIS A 30 8.59 -27.49 -2.38
CA HIS A 30 8.03 -28.85 -2.20
C HIS A 30 6.64 -28.87 -1.54
N PRO A 31 5.67 -28.06 -1.99
CA PRO A 31 4.37 -27.99 -1.36
C PRO A 31 3.56 -29.25 -1.61
N LYS A 32 2.74 -29.66 -0.63
CA LYS A 32 1.74 -30.71 -0.80
C LYS A 32 0.52 -30.19 -1.55
N LYS A 33 0.08 -28.99 -1.21
CA LYS A 33 -1.05 -28.33 -1.86
C LYS A 33 -0.94 -26.81 -1.78
N VAL A 34 -1.16 -26.14 -2.88
CA VAL A 34 -1.15 -24.66 -3.01
C VAL A 34 -2.57 -24.12 -2.94
N LEU A 35 -2.79 -23.07 -2.17
CA LEU A 35 -3.97 -22.20 -2.31
C LEU A 35 -3.65 -21.10 -3.32
N VAL A 36 -4.33 -21.10 -4.46
CA VAL A 36 -4.30 -19.98 -5.43
C VAL A 36 -5.39 -19.00 -5.04
N HIS A 37 -4.98 -17.86 -4.47
CA HIS A 37 -5.89 -16.82 -3.98
C HIS A 37 -5.88 -15.62 -4.91
N PHE A 38 -7.07 -15.11 -5.30
CA PHE A 38 -7.19 -14.06 -6.31
C PHE A 38 -8.40 -13.15 -6.05
N GLY A 39 -8.47 -12.03 -6.77
CA GLY A 39 -9.57 -11.08 -6.68
C GLY A 39 -10.84 -11.54 -7.39
N GLY A 40 -11.49 -10.62 -8.09
CA GLY A 40 -12.69 -10.92 -8.88
C GLY A 40 -12.35 -11.63 -10.21
N ASN A 41 -12.99 -11.19 -11.29
CA ASN A 41 -12.91 -11.89 -12.55
C ASN A 41 -11.73 -11.47 -13.46
N SER A 42 -10.95 -10.46 -13.14
CA SER A 42 -9.93 -9.89 -14.04
C SER A 42 -8.84 -10.91 -14.41
N ALA A 43 -8.24 -11.56 -13.41
CA ALA A 43 -7.19 -12.56 -13.63
C ALA A 43 -7.71 -13.80 -14.40
N ARG A 44 -8.99 -14.18 -14.22
CA ARG A 44 -9.62 -15.26 -14.98
C ARG A 44 -9.88 -14.81 -16.43
N LYS A 45 -10.46 -13.63 -16.62
CA LYS A 45 -10.79 -13.09 -17.95
C LYS A 45 -9.55 -12.81 -18.82
N SER A 46 -8.43 -12.44 -18.20
CA SER A 46 -7.16 -12.24 -18.92
C SER A 46 -6.46 -13.55 -19.30
N GLY A 47 -6.94 -14.71 -18.81
CA GLY A 47 -6.29 -16.01 -18.96
C GLY A 47 -5.08 -16.21 -18.05
N LEU A 48 -4.79 -15.28 -17.13
CA LEU A 48 -3.64 -15.40 -16.22
C LEU A 48 -3.80 -16.61 -15.29
N LEU A 49 -4.99 -16.83 -14.72
CA LEU A 49 -5.22 -17.99 -13.85
C LEU A 49 -5.01 -19.30 -14.58
N ASP A 50 -5.49 -19.41 -15.84
CA ASP A 50 -5.30 -20.62 -16.65
C ASP A 50 -3.81 -20.90 -16.91
N LYS A 51 -3.01 -19.85 -17.15
CA LYS A 51 -1.54 -19.97 -17.25
C LYS A 51 -0.93 -20.47 -15.94
N VAL A 52 -1.29 -19.87 -14.79
CA VAL A 52 -0.81 -20.27 -13.48
C VAL A 52 -1.16 -21.73 -13.17
N GLU A 53 -2.42 -22.11 -13.38
CA GLU A 53 -2.87 -23.49 -13.16
C GLU A 53 -2.11 -24.49 -14.04
N ASN A 54 -1.87 -24.15 -15.32
CA ASN A 54 -1.10 -25.01 -16.23
C ASN A 54 0.35 -25.16 -15.74
N CYS A 55 1.01 -24.06 -15.31
CA CYS A 55 2.36 -24.13 -14.74
C CYS A 55 2.42 -25.02 -13.49
N LEU A 56 1.40 -24.99 -12.64
CA LEU A 56 1.31 -25.87 -11.46
C LEU A 56 1.11 -27.33 -11.84
N ARG A 57 0.25 -27.60 -12.84
CA ARG A 57 0.01 -28.97 -13.35
C ARG A 57 1.25 -29.59 -14.01
N GLU A 58 2.02 -28.78 -14.76
CA GLU A 58 3.28 -29.23 -15.39
C GLU A 58 4.30 -29.71 -14.35
N GLU A 59 4.32 -29.10 -13.17
CA GLU A 59 5.18 -29.50 -12.05
C GLU A 59 4.51 -30.52 -11.10
N ASN A 60 3.34 -31.09 -11.46
CA ASN A 60 2.55 -31.99 -10.65
C ASN A 60 2.17 -31.44 -9.26
N ILE A 61 1.99 -30.13 -9.14
CA ILE A 61 1.60 -29.47 -7.89
C ILE A 61 0.08 -29.45 -7.76
N SER A 62 -0.45 -30.03 -6.70
CA SER A 62 -1.87 -29.96 -6.37
C SER A 62 -2.24 -28.56 -5.88
N PHE A 63 -3.41 -28.07 -6.27
CA PHE A 63 -3.89 -26.77 -5.82
C PHE A 63 -5.40 -26.73 -5.60
N VAL A 64 -5.84 -25.72 -4.84
CA VAL A 64 -7.24 -25.32 -4.69
C VAL A 64 -7.31 -23.81 -4.90
N GLU A 65 -8.48 -23.31 -5.26
CA GLU A 65 -8.71 -21.91 -5.58
C GLU A 65 -9.65 -21.25 -4.59
N LEU A 66 -9.37 -19.97 -4.29
CA LEU A 66 -10.27 -19.08 -3.59
C LEU A 66 -10.20 -17.70 -4.22
N GLY A 67 -11.25 -17.32 -4.93
CA GLY A 67 -11.42 -15.97 -5.51
C GLY A 67 -12.27 -15.06 -4.62
N GLY A 68 -12.55 -13.85 -5.12
CA GLY A 68 -13.53 -12.97 -4.53
C GLY A 68 -12.96 -11.87 -3.65
N VAL A 69 -11.63 -11.67 -3.61
CA VAL A 69 -11.06 -10.54 -2.87
C VAL A 69 -11.52 -9.22 -3.50
N VAL A 70 -12.09 -8.35 -2.68
CA VAL A 70 -12.49 -6.99 -3.02
C VAL A 70 -11.40 -5.98 -2.64
N ALA A 71 -11.54 -4.74 -3.10
CA ALA A 71 -10.75 -3.64 -2.56
C ALA A 71 -10.99 -3.52 -1.03
N ASN A 72 -9.93 -3.21 -0.26
CA ASN A 72 -9.98 -3.27 1.21
C ASN A 72 -10.35 -4.69 1.69
N PRO A 73 -9.43 -5.68 1.64
CA PRO A 73 -9.75 -7.10 1.80
C PRO A 73 -10.41 -7.38 3.14
N GLU A 74 -11.44 -8.21 3.11
CA GLU A 74 -12.34 -8.41 4.23
C GLU A 74 -12.02 -9.68 5.05
N LEU A 75 -12.18 -9.56 6.36
CA LEU A 75 -11.97 -10.63 7.33
C LEU A 75 -12.80 -11.91 7.08
N PRO A 76 -14.09 -11.85 6.67
CA PRO A 76 -14.85 -13.06 6.37
C PRO A 76 -14.21 -13.94 5.31
N LEU A 77 -13.72 -13.38 4.20
CA LEU A 77 -13.06 -14.16 3.14
C LEU A 77 -11.70 -14.71 3.60
N VAL A 78 -10.98 -13.99 4.45
CA VAL A 78 -9.75 -14.50 5.07
C VAL A 78 -10.04 -15.73 5.92
N ARG A 79 -11.09 -15.69 6.75
CA ARG A 79 -11.53 -16.83 7.57
C ARG A 79 -11.97 -18.01 6.71
N GLU A 80 -12.72 -17.77 5.62
CA GLU A 80 -13.07 -18.80 4.63
C GLU A 80 -11.82 -19.46 4.04
N GLY A 81 -10.80 -18.67 3.66
CA GLY A 81 -9.54 -19.17 3.15
C GLY A 81 -8.77 -20.03 4.15
N ILE A 82 -8.79 -19.66 5.43
CA ILE A 82 -8.19 -20.44 6.52
C ILE A 82 -8.93 -21.78 6.69
N GLU A 83 -10.26 -21.79 6.70
CA GLU A 83 -11.03 -23.05 6.84
C GLU A 83 -10.87 -23.94 5.61
N LEU A 84 -10.90 -23.37 4.40
CA LEU A 84 -10.61 -24.10 3.16
C LEU A 84 -9.19 -24.73 3.22
N GLY A 85 -8.20 -23.94 3.61
CA GLY A 85 -6.81 -24.37 3.68
C GLY A 85 -6.59 -25.49 4.70
N LYS A 86 -7.25 -25.43 5.87
CA LYS A 86 -7.25 -26.52 6.87
C LYS A 86 -7.86 -27.80 6.31
N LYS A 87 -9.04 -27.69 5.69
CA LYS A 87 -9.77 -28.83 5.11
C LYS A 87 -8.97 -29.53 4.02
N GLU A 88 -8.32 -28.77 3.15
CA GLU A 88 -7.61 -29.25 1.98
C GLU A 88 -6.14 -29.60 2.25
N GLY A 89 -5.60 -29.26 3.42
CA GLY A 89 -4.20 -29.50 3.78
C GLY A 89 -3.23 -28.61 3.03
N VAL A 90 -3.60 -27.34 2.83
CA VAL A 90 -2.77 -26.32 2.17
C VAL A 90 -1.53 -26.01 3.01
N ASP A 91 -0.37 -25.98 2.37
CA ASP A 91 0.92 -25.65 2.99
C ASP A 91 1.72 -24.59 2.23
N PHE A 92 1.13 -24.01 1.17
CA PHE A 92 1.66 -22.86 0.42
C PHE A 92 0.51 -21.95 -0.06
N VAL A 93 0.70 -20.61 -0.02
CA VAL A 93 -0.29 -19.65 -0.52
C VAL A 93 0.30 -18.86 -1.68
N LEU A 94 -0.35 -18.89 -2.86
CA LEU A 94 -0.04 -18.08 -4.02
C LEU A 94 -1.07 -16.99 -4.19
N ALA A 95 -0.66 -15.73 -4.09
CA ALA A 95 -1.47 -14.55 -4.37
C ALA A 95 -1.38 -14.20 -5.87
N VAL A 96 -2.52 -14.05 -6.55
CA VAL A 96 -2.58 -13.58 -7.95
C VAL A 96 -3.46 -12.34 -8.00
N GLY A 97 -2.83 -11.15 -7.93
CA GLY A 97 -3.61 -9.91 -7.86
C GLY A 97 -2.82 -8.68 -7.45
N GLY A 98 -3.52 -7.65 -7.00
CA GLY A 98 -2.97 -6.44 -6.40
C GLY A 98 -2.87 -6.54 -4.88
N GLY A 99 -2.52 -5.42 -4.21
CA GLY A 99 -2.25 -5.34 -2.78
C GLY A 99 -3.29 -6.00 -1.88
N SER A 100 -4.59 -5.83 -2.18
CA SER A 100 -5.69 -6.45 -1.41
C SER A 100 -5.62 -7.98 -1.42
N VAL A 101 -5.32 -8.59 -2.58
CA VAL A 101 -5.16 -10.04 -2.69
C VAL A 101 -3.93 -10.52 -1.91
N LEU A 102 -2.84 -9.75 -2.01
CA LEU A 102 -1.60 -10.06 -1.30
C LEU A 102 -1.82 -10.02 0.21
N ASP A 103 -2.48 -8.98 0.73
CA ASP A 103 -2.75 -8.84 2.15
C ASP A 103 -3.69 -9.92 2.68
N SER A 104 -4.77 -10.24 1.93
CA SER A 104 -5.64 -11.38 2.25
C SER A 104 -4.85 -12.70 2.30
N SER A 105 -3.95 -12.93 1.33
CA SER A 105 -3.09 -14.12 1.28
C SER A 105 -2.12 -14.22 2.46
N LYS A 106 -1.53 -13.09 2.89
CA LYS A 106 -0.68 -13.03 4.08
C LYS A 106 -1.46 -13.40 5.35
N ALA A 107 -2.66 -12.83 5.50
CA ALA A 107 -3.51 -13.11 6.64
C ALA A 107 -3.93 -14.60 6.68
N ILE A 108 -4.29 -15.19 5.52
CA ILE A 108 -4.58 -16.62 5.41
C ILE A 108 -3.36 -17.47 5.78
N ALA A 109 -2.18 -17.14 5.25
CA ALA A 109 -0.93 -17.87 5.55
C ALA A 109 -0.58 -17.82 7.05
N ASN A 110 -0.79 -16.65 7.70
CA ASN A 110 -0.59 -16.49 9.13
C ASN A 110 -1.62 -17.29 9.94
N GLY A 111 -2.90 -17.24 9.57
CA GLY A 111 -3.97 -17.99 10.27
C GLY A 111 -3.80 -19.50 10.14
N LEU A 112 -3.43 -20.01 8.97
CA LEU A 112 -3.17 -21.45 8.76
C LEU A 112 -1.99 -21.96 9.60
N ALA A 113 -0.96 -21.15 9.77
CA ALA A 113 0.22 -21.51 10.55
C ALA A 113 0.02 -21.37 12.07
N ASN A 114 -1.03 -20.66 12.53
CA ASN A 114 -1.34 -20.44 13.95
C ASN A 114 -2.83 -20.76 14.23
N PRO A 115 -3.25 -22.03 14.09
CA PRO A 115 -4.67 -22.43 14.11
C PRO A 115 -5.40 -22.17 15.43
N GLU A 116 -4.65 -21.94 16.51
CA GLU A 116 -5.17 -21.71 17.87
C GLU A 116 -5.62 -20.25 18.11
N VAL A 117 -5.31 -19.33 17.19
CA VAL A 117 -5.56 -17.89 17.34
C VAL A 117 -6.44 -17.41 16.20
N ASP A 118 -7.50 -16.66 16.51
CA ASP A 118 -8.26 -15.97 15.45
C ASP A 118 -7.37 -14.94 14.74
N VAL A 119 -7.39 -14.95 13.42
CA VAL A 119 -6.52 -14.07 12.60
C VAL A 119 -6.75 -12.59 12.90
N TRP A 120 -7.96 -12.18 13.30
CA TRP A 120 -8.25 -10.80 13.65
C TRP A 120 -7.53 -10.35 14.93
N ASP A 121 -7.21 -11.25 15.84
CA ASP A 121 -6.45 -10.92 17.05
C ASP A 121 -5.03 -10.45 16.73
N PHE A 122 -4.45 -10.88 15.61
CA PHE A 122 -3.17 -10.32 15.11
C PHE A 122 -3.34 -8.86 14.69
N HIS A 123 -4.43 -8.53 14.02
CA HIS A 123 -4.73 -7.16 13.58
C HIS A 123 -5.16 -6.24 14.73
N CYS A 124 -5.71 -6.81 15.79
CA CYS A 124 -6.04 -6.08 17.02
C CYS A 124 -4.84 -5.90 17.97
N GLY A 125 -3.68 -6.48 17.66
CA GLY A 125 -2.51 -6.45 18.56
C GLY A 125 -2.66 -7.28 19.84
N LYS A 126 -3.63 -8.20 19.90
CA LYS A 126 -3.84 -9.11 21.02
C LYS A 126 -2.88 -10.31 20.96
N ALA A 127 -2.43 -10.65 19.77
CA ALA A 127 -1.46 -11.71 19.52
C ALA A 127 -0.49 -11.34 18.40
N VAL A 128 0.61 -12.07 18.27
CA VAL A 128 1.59 -11.90 17.19
C VAL A 128 1.79 -13.27 16.52
N PRO A 129 1.73 -13.35 15.16
CA PRO A 129 2.01 -14.60 14.46
C PRO A 129 3.39 -15.13 14.79
N GLN A 130 3.47 -16.36 15.30
CA GLN A 130 4.73 -17.03 15.63
C GLN A 130 5.33 -17.76 14.44
N LYS A 131 4.48 -18.11 13.47
CA LYS A 131 4.82 -18.81 12.23
C LYS A 131 3.98 -18.23 11.08
N THR A 132 4.39 -18.54 9.87
CA THR A 132 3.62 -18.26 8.66
C THR A 132 3.86 -19.38 7.65
N LEU A 133 2.88 -19.68 6.79
CA LEU A 133 3.14 -20.56 5.65
C LEU A 133 4.00 -19.83 4.61
N PRO A 134 4.81 -20.58 3.83
CA PRO A 134 5.46 -20.02 2.66
C PRO A 134 4.40 -19.47 1.69
N LYS A 135 4.73 -18.35 1.06
CA LYS A 135 3.81 -17.64 0.18
C LYS A 135 4.55 -16.87 -0.90
N GLY A 136 3.92 -16.78 -2.06
CA GLY A 136 4.41 -16.02 -3.21
C GLY A 136 3.33 -15.15 -3.82
N ALA A 137 3.73 -14.23 -4.68
CA ALA A 137 2.83 -13.32 -5.36
C ALA A 137 3.11 -13.24 -6.87
N ILE A 138 2.04 -13.11 -7.66
CA ILE A 138 2.05 -12.59 -9.03
C ILE A 138 1.31 -11.27 -8.99
N LEU A 139 2.04 -10.17 -9.20
CA LEU A 139 1.50 -8.82 -9.09
C LEU A 139 0.78 -8.43 -10.39
N THR A 140 -0.46 -7.96 -10.27
CA THR A 140 -1.27 -7.49 -11.42
C THR A 140 -1.64 -6.02 -11.36
N LEU A 141 -1.27 -5.33 -10.28
CA LEU A 141 -1.51 -3.91 -10.04
C LEU A 141 -0.39 -3.34 -9.17
N ALA A 142 0.36 -2.37 -9.71
CA ALA A 142 1.37 -1.63 -8.96
C ALA A 142 0.70 -0.52 -8.12
N ALA A 143 0.75 -0.62 -6.79
CA ALA A 143 0.20 0.36 -5.85
C ALA A 143 0.87 0.24 -4.47
N ALA A 144 0.36 -0.62 -3.60
CA ALA A 144 0.73 -0.70 -2.20
C ALA A 144 2.15 -1.24 -1.91
N GLY A 145 2.84 -1.86 -2.88
CA GLY A 145 4.13 -2.52 -2.63
C GLY A 145 4.03 -3.72 -1.67
N SER A 146 2.84 -4.32 -1.57
CA SER A 146 2.57 -5.40 -0.62
C SER A 146 3.42 -6.64 -0.88
N GLU A 147 3.87 -6.88 -2.11
CA GLU A 147 4.73 -8.00 -2.51
C GLU A 147 6.08 -8.01 -1.78
N MET A 148 6.61 -6.84 -1.42
CA MET A 148 7.86 -6.70 -0.66
C MET A 148 7.66 -6.08 0.72
N SER A 149 6.43 -5.87 1.15
CA SER A 149 6.09 -5.20 2.41
C SER A 149 6.02 -6.19 3.58
N SER A 150 6.38 -5.71 4.77
CA SER A 150 6.11 -6.40 6.04
C SER A 150 4.72 -6.09 6.60
N SER A 151 3.89 -5.36 5.87
CA SER A 151 2.54 -4.96 6.28
C SER A 151 1.48 -5.92 5.74
N CYS A 152 0.38 -6.03 6.47
CA CYS A 152 -0.83 -6.74 6.07
C CYS A 152 -2.04 -6.01 6.66
N VAL A 153 -2.94 -5.50 5.81
CA VAL A 153 -4.09 -4.70 6.26
C VAL A 153 -5.39 -5.41 5.87
N ILE A 154 -6.28 -5.61 6.84
CA ILE A 154 -7.59 -6.27 6.66
C ILE A 154 -8.68 -5.38 7.24
N SER A 155 -9.83 -5.38 6.60
CA SER A 155 -11.06 -4.71 7.06
C SER A 155 -11.99 -5.70 7.75
N ASN A 156 -12.58 -5.28 8.84
CA ASN A 156 -13.67 -6.02 9.49
C ASN A 156 -15.01 -5.29 9.23
N PRO A 157 -15.86 -5.80 8.33
CA PRO A 157 -17.12 -5.14 8.00
C PRO A 157 -18.12 -5.10 9.15
N GLU A 158 -17.99 -5.98 10.15
CA GLU A 158 -18.88 -5.98 11.33
C GLU A 158 -18.64 -4.77 12.25
N THR A 159 -17.38 -4.31 12.33
CA THR A 159 -16.97 -3.20 13.20
C THR A 159 -16.66 -1.92 12.44
N GLY A 160 -16.54 -1.99 11.09
CA GLY A 160 -16.09 -0.88 10.26
C GLY A 160 -14.60 -0.53 10.45
N GLU A 161 -13.81 -1.41 11.07
CA GLU A 161 -12.40 -1.18 11.35
C GLU A 161 -11.51 -1.73 10.24
N LYS A 162 -10.53 -0.94 9.83
CA LYS A 162 -9.44 -1.32 8.93
C LYS A 162 -8.13 -1.29 9.71
N ARG A 163 -7.49 -2.45 9.91
CA ARG A 163 -6.33 -2.59 10.78
C ARG A 163 -5.17 -3.30 10.13
N GLY A 164 -3.96 -2.82 10.42
CA GLY A 164 -2.71 -3.42 9.98
C GLY A 164 -2.11 -4.35 11.03
N CYS A 165 -1.54 -5.46 10.55
CA CYS A 165 -0.64 -6.33 11.29
C CYS A 165 0.74 -6.28 10.61
N ASN A 166 1.79 -5.89 11.33
CA ASN A 166 3.11 -5.66 10.76
C ASN A 166 4.16 -6.62 11.33
N GLY A 167 5.00 -7.17 10.48
CA GLY A 167 6.11 -8.04 10.88
C GLY A 167 6.75 -8.76 9.70
N LEU A 168 7.98 -9.25 9.88
CA LEU A 168 8.73 -9.95 8.83
C LEU A 168 8.00 -11.21 8.32
N PHE A 169 7.16 -11.81 9.15
CA PHE A 169 6.30 -12.95 8.77
C PHE A 169 5.33 -12.61 7.62
N ASN A 170 5.06 -11.35 7.33
CA ASN A 170 4.20 -10.94 6.21
C ASN A 170 4.95 -10.89 4.87
N ARG A 171 6.28 -10.82 4.85
CA ARG A 171 7.01 -10.74 3.59
C ARG A 171 6.80 -11.99 2.75
N MET A 172 6.60 -11.80 1.44
CA MET A 172 6.52 -12.91 0.49
C MET A 172 7.88 -13.58 0.33
N ASN A 173 7.91 -14.88 0.07
CA ASN A 173 9.13 -15.60 -0.28
C ASN A 173 9.62 -15.19 -1.68
N PHE A 174 8.66 -14.98 -2.59
CA PHE A 174 8.96 -14.43 -3.90
C PHE A 174 7.82 -13.52 -4.39
N ALA A 175 8.16 -12.63 -5.31
CA ALA A 175 7.23 -11.83 -6.10
C ALA A 175 7.56 -11.96 -7.58
N ILE A 176 6.56 -12.18 -8.41
CA ILE A 176 6.66 -12.14 -9.86
C ILE A 176 6.02 -10.85 -10.33
N GLU A 177 6.82 -10.05 -11.03
CA GLU A 177 6.50 -8.71 -11.48
C GLU A 177 6.64 -8.62 -13.00
N ASP A 178 5.57 -8.95 -13.73
CA ASP A 178 5.49 -8.71 -15.16
C ASP A 178 4.69 -7.42 -15.44
N PRO A 179 5.34 -6.35 -15.93
CA PRO A 179 4.66 -5.10 -16.24
C PRO A 179 3.49 -5.24 -17.24
N VAL A 180 3.53 -6.25 -18.12
CA VAL A 180 2.47 -6.50 -19.11
C VAL A 180 1.14 -6.86 -18.46
N LEU A 181 1.18 -7.51 -17.28
CA LEU A 181 -0.03 -7.86 -16.53
C LEU A 181 -0.81 -6.64 -16.03
N THR A 182 -0.19 -5.44 -16.06
CA THR A 182 -0.83 -4.19 -15.64
C THR A 182 -1.44 -3.37 -16.79
N TYR A 183 -1.32 -3.80 -18.05
CA TYR A 183 -1.80 -3.04 -19.23
C TYR A 183 -3.32 -2.81 -19.21
N THR A 184 -4.07 -3.75 -18.64
CA THR A 184 -5.54 -3.69 -18.56
C THR A 184 -6.07 -2.95 -17.33
N VAL A 185 -5.17 -2.44 -16.48
CA VAL A 185 -5.56 -1.64 -15.32
C VAL A 185 -6.14 -0.31 -15.78
N SER A 186 -7.30 0.06 -15.27
CA SER A 186 -7.98 1.30 -15.66
C SER A 186 -7.13 2.55 -15.34
N PRO A 187 -7.33 3.67 -16.06
CA PRO A 187 -6.67 4.93 -15.76
C PRO A 187 -6.86 5.36 -14.30
N TYR A 188 -8.07 5.23 -13.77
CA TYR A 188 -8.37 5.56 -12.38
C TYR A 188 -7.55 4.71 -11.39
N GLN A 189 -7.50 3.40 -11.58
CA GLN A 189 -6.72 2.51 -10.70
C GLN A 189 -5.21 2.73 -10.88
N THR A 190 -4.75 3.08 -12.09
CA THR A 190 -3.36 3.47 -12.33
C THR A 190 -2.99 4.73 -11.56
N ALA A 191 -3.86 5.75 -11.56
CA ALA A 191 -3.67 6.98 -10.82
C ALA A 191 -3.72 6.75 -9.29
N CYS A 192 -4.68 5.96 -8.79
CA CYS A 192 -4.73 5.54 -7.38
C CYS A 192 -3.43 4.83 -6.98
N GLY A 193 -2.93 3.91 -7.80
CA GLY A 193 -1.66 3.22 -7.56
C GLY A 193 -0.47 4.17 -7.50
N ALA A 194 -0.41 5.14 -8.41
CA ALA A 194 0.66 6.15 -8.42
C ALA A 194 0.66 7.01 -7.15
N VAL A 195 -0.52 7.41 -6.67
CA VAL A 195 -0.65 8.15 -5.41
C VAL A 195 -0.17 7.30 -4.24
N ASP A 196 -0.60 6.06 -4.16
CA ASP A 196 -0.26 5.14 -3.06
C ASP A 196 1.25 4.86 -3.00
N ILE A 197 1.88 4.53 -4.14
CA ILE A 197 3.34 4.38 -4.25
C ILE A 197 4.07 5.64 -3.77
N ALA A 198 3.69 6.79 -4.30
CA ALA A 198 4.31 8.06 -3.92
C ALA A 198 4.10 8.35 -2.43
N MET A 199 2.89 8.12 -1.90
CA MET A 199 2.53 8.41 -0.51
C MET A 199 3.30 7.56 0.47
N HIS A 200 3.50 6.27 0.22
CA HIS A 200 4.35 5.43 1.04
C HIS A 200 5.77 6.00 1.19
N THR A 201 6.29 6.61 0.12
CA THR A 201 7.62 7.23 0.15
C THR A 201 7.59 8.62 0.75
N ILE A 202 6.60 9.45 0.40
CA ILE A 202 6.45 10.83 0.91
C ILE A 202 6.28 10.83 2.42
N GLU A 203 5.43 9.98 2.97
CA GLU A 203 5.23 9.94 4.43
C GLU A 203 6.48 9.50 5.17
N ARG A 204 7.23 8.53 4.64
CA ARG A 204 8.55 8.16 5.20
C ARG A 204 9.56 9.28 5.10
N TYR A 205 9.55 10.04 3.99
CA TYR A 205 10.40 11.22 3.81
C TYR A 205 10.13 12.28 4.88
N PHE A 206 8.88 12.44 5.31
CA PHE A 206 8.47 13.37 6.37
C PHE A 206 8.45 12.75 7.79
N CYS A 207 8.97 11.54 7.96
CA CYS A 207 9.21 11.00 9.30
C CYS A 207 10.45 11.64 9.95
N PRO A 208 10.45 11.83 11.29
CA PRO A 208 11.61 12.37 12.01
C PRO A 208 12.88 11.53 11.78
N GLY A 209 13.98 12.19 11.50
CA GLY A 209 15.31 11.61 11.31
C GLY A 209 16.31 12.68 10.90
N GLU A 210 17.54 12.55 11.38
CA GLU A 210 18.65 13.48 11.07
C GLU A 210 19.70 12.78 10.21
N ASP A 211 20.42 13.55 9.38
CA ASP A 211 21.54 13.07 8.56
C ASP A 211 21.20 11.85 7.66
N THR A 212 20.01 11.86 7.06
CA THR A 212 19.52 10.77 6.22
C THR A 212 19.64 11.05 4.72
N TYR A 213 20.63 11.83 4.30
CA TYR A 213 20.74 12.35 2.92
C TYR A 213 20.72 11.26 1.83
N LEU A 214 21.29 10.08 2.07
CA LEU A 214 21.21 8.97 1.10
C LEU A 214 19.79 8.42 1.00
N THR A 215 19.14 8.16 2.14
CA THR A 215 17.75 7.69 2.19
C THR A 215 16.81 8.75 1.60
N ASP A 216 17.08 10.03 1.84
CA ASP A 216 16.36 11.15 1.24
C ASP A 216 16.45 11.14 -0.29
N SER A 217 17.68 11.03 -0.83
CA SER A 217 17.92 11.03 -2.27
C SER A 217 17.23 9.84 -2.98
N ILE A 218 17.23 8.66 -2.33
CA ILE A 218 16.50 7.49 -2.83
C ILE A 218 14.99 7.76 -2.85
N ALA A 219 14.45 8.30 -1.76
CA ALA A 219 13.03 8.64 -1.65
C ALA A 219 12.62 9.68 -2.71
N GLU A 220 13.41 10.75 -2.88
CA GLU A 220 13.19 11.80 -3.88
C GLU A 220 13.22 11.24 -5.31
N ALA A 221 14.13 10.28 -5.59
CA ALA A 221 14.20 9.60 -6.88
C ALA A 221 12.94 8.75 -7.15
N VAL A 222 12.45 8.00 -6.14
CA VAL A 222 11.23 7.20 -6.26
C VAL A 222 10.02 8.10 -6.53
N ILE A 223 9.83 9.18 -5.77
CA ILE A 223 8.70 10.11 -5.94
C ILE A 223 8.69 10.72 -7.35
N LYS A 224 9.84 11.21 -7.82
CA LYS A 224 9.98 11.79 -9.18
C LYS A 224 9.71 10.77 -10.28
N SER A 225 10.21 9.54 -10.10
CA SER A 225 10.04 8.44 -11.08
C SER A 225 8.57 8.03 -11.19
N VAL A 226 7.87 7.89 -10.07
CA VAL A 226 6.43 7.54 -10.04
C VAL A 226 5.61 8.62 -10.72
N ARG A 227 5.86 9.91 -10.40
CA ARG A 227 5.14 11.03 -11.03
C ARG A 227 5.28 11.01 -12.56
N LYS A 228 6.50 10.76 -13.06
CA LYS A 228 6.74 10.63 -14.50
C LYS A 228 6.05 9.42 -15.10
N ALA A 229 6.28 8.24 -14.51
CA ALA A 229 5.76 6.97 -15.02
C ALA A 229 4.22 6.94 -15.02
N ALA A 230 3.57 7.50 -13.99
CA ALA A 230 2.11 7.62 -13.96
C ALA A 230 1.58 8.45 -15.12
N GLY A 231 2.18 9.62 -15.40
CA GLY A 231 1.80 10.45 -16.54
C GLY A 231 1.97 9.75 -17.88
N ASP A 232 3.02 8.95 -18.04
CA ASP A 232 3.26 8.17 -19.25
C ASP A 232 2.29 6.98 -19.37
N CYS A 233 2.00 6.25 -18.27
CA CYS A 233 0.98 5.18 -18.23
C CYS A 233 -0.43 5.67 -18.58
N LEU A 234 -0.80 6.88 -18.12
CA LEU A 234 -2.12 7.46 -18.40
C LEU A 234 -2.26 7.89 -19.87
N LYS A 235 -1.16 8.30 -20.51
CA LYS A 235 -1.13 8.63 -21.94
C LYS A 235 -1.12 7.37 -22.82
N ASN A 236 -0.36 6.35 -22.42
CA ASN A 236 -0.25 5.08 -23.12
C ASN A 236 -0.26 3.93 -22.10
N PRO A 237 -1.40 3.27 -21.88
CA PRO A 237 -1.53 2.17 -20.92
C PRO A 237 -0.61 0.97 -21.18
N GLU A 238 -0.15 0.80 -22.41
CA GLU A 238 0.71 -0.31 -22.84
C GLU A 238 2.20 0.10 -22.97
N ASP A 239 2.58 1.26 -22.42
CA ASP A 239 3.98 1.64 -22.33
C ASP A 239 4.71 0.76 -21.31
N TYR A 240 5.45 -0.22 -21.81
CA TYR A 240 6.19 -1.18 -20.98
C TYR A 240 7.17 -0.49 -20.02
N ALA A 241 7.91 0.52 -20.50
CA ALA A 241 8.89 1.21 -19.67
C ALA A 241 8.21 1.98 -18.52
N ALA A 242 7.09 2.64 -18.79
CA ALA A 242 6.30 3.34 -17.77
C ALA A 242 5.73 2.36 -16.74
N ARG A 243 5.09 1.26 -17.19
CA ARG A 243 4.57 0.21 -16.30
C ARG A 243 5.66 -0.45 -15.47
N ALA A 244 6.82 -0.75 -16.08
CA ALA A 244 7.96 -1.32 -15.39
C ALA A 244 8.50 -0.41 -14.30
N ASN A 245 8.63 0.90 -14.56
CA ASN A 245 9.05 1.86 -13.56
C ASN A 245 8.02 2.02 -12.43
N MET A 246 6.71 2.02 -12.73
CA MET A 246 5.65 2.02 -11.71
C MET A 246 5.74 0.79 -10.83
N MET A 247 5.87 -0.40 -11.41
CA MET A 247 5.89 -1.67 -10.71
C MET A 247 7.11 -1.78 -9.79
N TRP A 248 8.29 -1.49 -10.30
CA TRP A 248 9.49 -1.50 -9.47
C TRP A 248 9.49 -0.43 -8.38
N ALA A 249 8.99 0.78 -8.68
CA ALA A 249 8.83 1.82 -7.69
C ALA A 249 7.86 1.43 -6.56
N SER A 250 6.79 0.68 -6.87
CA SER A 250 5.86 0.12 -5.86
C SER A 250 6.60 -0.73 -4.83
N SER A 251 7.39 -1.68 -5.30
CA SER A 251 8.21 -2.54 -4.44
C SER A 251 9.19 -1.73 -3.58
N LEU A 252 9.92 -0.78 -4.18
CA LEU A 252 10.90 0.05 -3.45
C LEU A 252 10.26 1.00 -2.44
N ALA A 253 9.07 1.52 -2.75
CA ALA A 253 8.36 2.44 -1.88
C ALA A 253 7.96 1.81 -0.54
N HIS A 254 7.71 0.48 -0.50
CA HIS A 254 7.20 -0.18 0.70
C HIS A 254 8.07 -1.34 1.23
N ASN A 255 9.25 -1.58 0.69
CA ASN A 255 10.14 -2.63 1.20
C ASN A 255 10.95 -2.24 2.45
N GLY A 256 10.84 -0.99 2.90
CA GLY A 256 11.55 -0.45 4.05
C GLY A 256 12.78 0.41 3.70
N LEU A 257 13.21 0.44 2.44
CA LEU A 257 14.43 1.17 2.02
C LEU A 257 14.31 2.68 2.29
N THR A 258 13.17 3.27 1.96
CA THR A 258 12.92 4.72 2.08
C THR A 258 12.68 5.21 3.51
N GLN A 259 12.70 4.32 4.51
CA GLN A 259 12.58 4.66 5.93
C GLN A 259 13.87 4.46 6.74
N CYS A 260 14.93 3.89 6.14
CA CYS A 260 16.17 3.59 6.85
C CYS A 260 16.74 4.82 7.55
N GLY A 261 17.03 4.69 8.85
CA GLY A 261 17.60 5.74 9.69
C GLY A 261 16.60 6.78 10.21
N ARG A 262 15.29 6.53 10.13
CA ARG A 262 14.21 7.41 10.60
C ARG A 262 13.27 6.69 11.56
N GLU A 263 12.52 7.47 12.35
CA GLU A 263 11.31 6.96 12.99
C GLU A 263 10.26 6.64 11.93
N PHE A 264 9.46 5.61 12.17
CA PHE A 264 8.48 5.17 11.17
C PHE A 264 7.06 5.43 11.64
N GLN A 265 6.34 6.22 10.86
CA GLN A 265 4.90 6.34 10.94
C GLN A 265 4.30 6.82 9.61
N LEU A 266 3.15 6.26 9.23
CA LEU A 266 2.36 6.70 8.09
C LEU A 266 1.11 7.44 8.62
N VAL A 267 1.18 8.76 8.70
CA VAL A 267 0.12 9.59 9.31
C VAL A 267 -1.10 9.70 8.40
N VAL A 268 -0.89 10.04 7.12
CA VAL A 268 -1.97 10.21 6.15
C VAL A 268 -2.66 8.89 5.86
N HIS A 269 -1.91 7.78 5.82
CA HIS A 269 -2.50 6.43 5.73
C HIS A 269 -3.42 6.12 6.92
N GLN A 270 -3.04 6.53 8.14
CA GLN A 270 -3.89 6.31 9.30
C GLN A 270 -5.17 7.15 9.28
N LEU A 271 -5.09 8.38 8.75
CA LEU A 271 -6.27 9.20 8.49
C LEU A 271 -7.17 8.55 7.42
N GLU A 272 -6.57 8.06 6.34
CA GLU A 272 -7.29 7.44 5.24
C GLU A 272 -7.94 6.10 5.64
N HIS A 273 -7.30 5.30 6.48
CA HIS A 273 -7.87 4.04 6.94
C HIS A 273 -9.23 4.21 7.63
N GLU A 274 -9.44 5.29 8.35
CA GLU A 274 -10.74 5.59 8.95
C GLU A 274 -11.77 5.99 7.88
N VAL A 275 -11.33 6.74 6.85
CA VAL A 275 -12.21 7.10 5.72
C VAL A 275 -12.63 5.85 4.96
N SER A 276 -11.70 5.03 4.49
CA SER A 276 -12.05 3.81 3.75
C SER A 276 -12.61 2.68 4.62
N GLY A 277 -12.46 2.76 5.94
CA GLY A 277 -13.16 1.90 6.89
C GLY A 277 -14.65 2.23 6.99
N MET A 278 -14.99 3.52 7.00
CA MET A 278 -16.37 4.02 7.06
C MET A 278 -17.04 4.08 5.68
N TYR A 279 -16.27 4.32 4.62
CA TYR A 279 -16.69 4.44 3.21
C TYR A 279 -15.93 3.41 2.36
N PRO A 280 -16.34 2.13 2.37
CA PRO A 280 -15.58 1.04 1.72
C PRO A 280 -15.40 1.18 0.21
N GLU A 281 -16.27 1.97 -0.45
CA GLU A 281 -16.19 2.31 -1.87
C GLU A 281 -15.05 3.26 -2.21
N VAL A 282 -14.49 3.97 -1.24
CA VAL A 282 -13.38 4.88 -1.45
C VAL A 282 -12.11 4.07 -1.76
N ALA A 283 -11.56 4.28 -2.96
CA ALA A 283 -10.28 3.70 -3.32
C ALA A 283 -9.17 4.34 -2.48
N HIS A 284 -8.30 3.50 -1.90
CA HIS A 284 -7.25 3.92 -0.95
C HIS A 284 -6.40 5.10 -1.47
N GLY A 285 -5.87 5.00 -2.70
CA GLY A 285 -5.07 6.08 -3.30
C GLY A 285 -5.85 7.40 -3.49
N ALA A 286 -7.16 7.32 -3.75
CA ALA A 286 -8.01 8.50 -3.85
C ALA A 286 -8.21 9.16 -2.47
N GLY A 287 -8.44 8.38 -1.43
CA GLY A 287 -8.50 8.88 -0.05
C GLY A 287 -7.20 9.54 0.40
N LEU A 288 -6.05 8.95 0.05
CA LEU A 288 -4.73 9.53 0.33
C LEU A 288 -4.55 10.88 -0.38
N ALA A 289 -4.92 10.99 -1.67
CA ALA A 289 -4.82 12.23 -2.42
C ALA A 289 -5.67 13.35 -1.81
N ALA A 290 -6.91 13.04 -1.42
CA ALA A 290 -7.85 13.97 -0.82
C ALA A 290 -7.38 14.54 0.54
N LEU A 291 -6.55 13.78 1.28
CA LEU A 291 -6.12 14.14 2.63
C LEU A 291 -4.74 14.82 2.68
N TRP A 292 -3.81 14.42 1.80
CA TRP A 292 -2.41 14.79 1.96
C TRP A 292 -2.16 16.29 1.96
N CYS A 293 -2.77 17.04 1.04
CA CYS A 293 -2.51 18.48 0.92
C CYS A 293 -3.01 19.27 2.15
N SER A 294 -4.12 18.85 2.75
CA SER A 294 -4.63 19.45 3.99
C SER A 294 -3.75 19.13 5.18
N TRP A 295 -3.30 17.87 5.31
CA TRP A 295 -2.31 17.49 6.31
C TRP A 295 -1.02 18.28 6.13
N ALA A 296 -0.48 18.38 4.94
CA ALA A 296 0.75 19.11 4.63
C ALA A 296 0.68 20.57 5.08
N ARG A 297 -0.40 21.29 4.71
CA ARG A 297 -0.63 22.67 5.13
C ARG A 297 -0.76 22.83 6.64
N TYR A 298 -1.28 21.84 7.31
CA TYR A 298 -1.44 21.86 8.77
C TYR A 298 -0.12 21.67 9.50
N VAL A 299 0.81 20.84 8.98
CA VAL A 299 2.01 20.42 9.71
C VAL A 299 3.31 21.07 9.26
N TYR A 300 3.39 21.73 8.08
CA TYR A 300 4.67 22.15 7.48
C TYR A 300 5.50 23.06 8.38
N LYS A 301 4.85 23.89 9.21
CA LYS A 301 5.53 24.82 10.12
C LYS A 301 6.37 24.12 11.20
N ALA A 302 6.12 22.84 11.45
CA ALA A 302 6.88 22.07 12.43
C ALA A 302 8.31 21.74 11.97
N ASN A 303 8.58 21.74 10.64
CA ASN A 303 9.94 21.55 10.12
C ASN A 303 10.10 22.21 8.73
N ILE A 304 10.27 23.50 8.71
CA ILE A 304 10.43 24.33 7.50
C ILE A 304 11.53 23.78 6.58
N ASN A 305 12.69 23.43 7.12
CA ASN A 305 13.84 22.97 6.32
C ASN A 305 13.52 21.69 5.55
N ARG A 306 12.77 20.76 6.15
CA ARG A 306 12.37 19.51 5.50
C ARG A 306 11.43 19.77 4.32
N TRP A 307 10.51 20.71 4.48
CA TRP A 307 9.58 21.10 3.43
C TRP A 307 10.28 21.88 2.30
N LEU A 308 11.26 22.74 2.61
CA LEU A 308 12.08 23.39 1.60
C LEU A 308 12.92 22.39 0.80
N GLN A 309 13.49 21.37 1.47
CA GLN A 309 14.19 20.28 0.79
C GLN A 309 13.27 19.52 -0.16
N TYR A 310 12.05 19.22 0.25
CA TYR A 310 11.03 18.60 -0.61
C TYR A 310 10.69 19.49 -1.82
N ALA A 311 10.44 20.77 -1.60
CA ALA A 311 10.13 21.72 -2.66
C ALA A 311 11.26 21.82 -3.69
N SER A 312 12.51 21.91 -3.25
CA SER A 312 13.67 21.99 -4.13
C SER A 312 13.97 20.67 -4.83
N ASN A 313 14.08 19.55 -4.08
CA ASN A 313 14.60 18.30 -4.63
C ASN A 313 13.54 17.48 -5.39
N VAL A 314 12.28 17.57 -5.00
CA VAL A 314 11.18 16.85 -5.66
C VAL A 314 10.51 17.68 -6.75
N TRP A 315 10.31 18.99 -6.50
CA TRP A 315 9.62 19.87 -7.41
C TRP A 315 10.55 20.75 -8.26
N GLY A 316 11.85 20.81 -7.90
CA GLY A 316 12.85 21.60 -8.64
C GLY A 316 12.69 23.12 -8.44
N MET A 317 12.14 23.53 -7.31
CA MET A 317 11.89 24.93 -7.03
C MET A 317 13.13 25.63 -6.46
N ASP A 318 13.31 26.87 -6.84
CA ASP A 318 14.23 27.78 -6.15
C ASP A 318 13.63 28.21 -4.81
N ILE A 319 14.48 28.29 -3.78
CA ILE A 319 14.05 28.66 -2.44
C ILE A 319 14.01 30.17 -2.29
N ASP A 320 12.83 30.71 -1.94
CA ASP A 320 12.69 32.09 -1.48
C ASP A 320 13.13 32.17 0.00
N PHE A 321 14.37 32.62 0.22
CA PHE A 321 14.93 32.72 1.56
C PHE A 321 14.33 33.86 2.40
N GLU A 322 13.71 34.84 1.78
CA GLU A 322 13.01 35.91 2.48
C GLU A 322 11.62 35.47 2.94
N HIS A 323 10.97 34.61 2.14
CA HIS A 323 9.63 34.08 2.41
C HIS A 323 9.58 32.56 2.20
N PRO A 324 10.26 31.75 3.02
CA PRO A 324 10.39 30.31 2.83
C PRO A 324 9.03 29.58 2.83
N GLU A 325 8.06 30.08 3.59
CA GLU A 325 6.70 29.52 3.61
C GLU A 325 6.02 29.59 2.25
N ARG A 326 6.26 30.64 1.45
CA ARG A 326 5.73 30.76 0.09
C ARG A 326 6.23 29.64 -0.83
N THR A 327 7.52 29.31 -0.75
CA THR A 327 8.09 28.17 -1.49
C THR A 327 7.39 26.87 -1.11
N ILE A 328 7.17 26.64 0.18
CA ILE A 328 6.52 25.42 0.69
C ILE A 328 5.06 25.33 0.23
N GLU A 329 4.30 26.42 0.41
CA GLU A 329 2.89 26.47 0.00
C GLU A 329 2.74 26.23 -1.50
N THR A 330 3.61 26.84 -2.32
CA THR A 330 3.64 26.60 -3.77
C THR A 330 3.93 25.13 -4.09
N ALA A 331 4.86 24.46 -3.37
CA ALA A 331 5.14 23.04 -3.60
C ALA A 331 3.93 22.15 -3.22
N ILE A 332 3.19 22.50 -2.18
CA ILE A 332 1.95 21.80 -1.80
C ILE A 332 0.87 22.03 -2.87
N ASP A 333 0.74 23.26 -3.40
CA ASP A 333 -0.19 23.57 -4.50
C ASP A 333 0.17 22.80 -5.78
N MET A 334 1.46 22.65 -6.11
CA MET A 334 1.90 21.84 -7.24
C MET A 334 1.54 20.37 -7.06
N GLN A 335 1.66 19.82 -5.84
CA GLN A 335 1.23 18.46 -5.54
C GLN A 335 -0.28 18.28 -5.70
N GLU A 336 -1.08 19.24 -5.23
CA GLU A 336 -2.53 19.27 -5.38
C GLU A 336 -2.94 19.31 -6.86
N GLN A 337 -2.33 20.22 -7.63
CA GLN A 337 -2.56 20.32 -9.07
C GLN A 337 -2.15 19.02 -9.81
N TYR A 338 -1.07 18.39 -9.39
CA TYR A 338 -0.68 17.09 -9.95
C TYR A 338 -1.75 16.04 -9.68
N TYR A 339 -2.29 15.91 -8.46
CA TYR A 339 -3.36 14.98 -8.16
C TYR A 339 -4.61 15.25 -9.00
N ALA A 340 -5.05 16.49 -9.09
CA ALA A 340 -6.15 16.88 -9.97
C ALA A 340 -5.88 16.53 -11.45
N SER A 341 -4.64 16.73 -11.93
CA SER A 341 -4.25 16.48 -13.33
C SER A 341 -4.30 15.00 -13.73
N ILE A 342 -4.16 14.10 -12.77
CA ILE A 342 -4.27 12.64 -12.97
C ILE A 342 -5.66 12.09 -12.60
N GLY A 343 -6.63 12.99 -12.37
CA GLY A 343 -8.03 12.64 -12.08
C GLY A 343 -8.28 12.14 -10.65
N MET A 344 -7.41 12.52 -9.71
CA MET A 344 -7.61 12.21 -8.30
C MET A 344 -8.35 13.33 -7.57
N PRO A 345 -9.20 12.99 -6.58
CA PRO A 345 -9.89 13.99 -5.77
C PRO A 345 -8.89 14.78 -4.92
N ILE A 346 -9.19 16.04 -4.67
CA ILE A 346 -8.39 16.94 -3.83
C ILE A 346 -9.05 17.25 -2.50
N GLY A 347 -10.26 16.73 -2.27
CA GLY A 347 -11.01 16.90 -1.04
C GLY A 347 -11.98 15.75 -0.75
N LEU A 348 -12.43 15.68 0.50
CA LEU A 348 -13.27 14.57 0.99
C LEU A 348 -14.70 14.59 0.46
N LYS A 349 -15.25 15.78 0.10
CA LYS A 349 -16.57 15.86 -0.51
C LYS A 349 -16.68 15.13 -1.83
N GLU A 350 -15.62 15.18 -2.65
CA GLU A 350 -15.56 14.48 -3.93
C GLU A 350 -15.65 12.95 -3.77
N LEU A 351 -15.30 12.45 -2.58
CA LEU A 351 -15.38 11.03 -2.20
C LEU A 351 -16.73 10.66 -1.55
N GLY A 352 -17.65 11.61 -1.42
CA GLY A 352 -18.96 11.38 -0.79
C GLY A 352 -18.93 11.36 0.74
N VAL A 353 -17.83 11.72 1.38
CA VAL A 353 -17.73 11.84 2.84
C VAL A 353 -18.67 12.94 3.33
N LYS A 354 -19.40 12.69 4.41
CA LYS A 354 -20.34 13.64 4.99
C LYS A 354 -19.68 14.48 6.09
N GLU A 355 -20.10 15.74 6.20
CA GLU A 355 -19.59 16.65 7.23
C GLU A 355 -19.87 16.14 8.65
N ASP A 356 -21.04 15.55 8.87
CA ASP A 356 -21.46 15.00 10.16
C ASP A 356 -20.57 13.83 10.64
N ASP A 357 -19.86 13.16 9.71
CA ASP A 357 -19.00 12.02 10.02
C ASP A 357 -17.57 12.42 10.40
N LEU A 358 -17.14 13.67 10.14
CA LEU A 358 -15.76 14.11 10.39
C LEU A 358 -15.33 13.97 11.86
N ALA A 359 -16.22 14.29 12.79
CA ALA A 359 -15.95 14.16 14.21
C ALA A 359 -15.77 12.69 14.63
N LYS A 360 -16.54 11.77 14.01
CA LYS A 360 -16.41 10.33 14.25
C LYS A 360 -15.11 9.78 13.66
N LEU A 361 -14.77 10.14 12.42
CA LEU A 361 -13.48 9.79 11.81
C LEU A 361 -12.30 10.22 12.70
N ALA A 362 -12.32 11.44 13.23
CA ALA A 362 -11.28 11.93 14.13
C ALA A 362 -11.26 11.17 15.47
N LEU A 363 -12.42 10.80 16.01
CA LEU A 363 -12.54 10.05 17.24
C LEU A 363 -11.97 8.63 17.09
N ASP A 364 -12.32 7.95 15.99
CA ASP A 364 -11.86 6.60 15.68
C ASP A 364 -10.34 6.61 15.42
N CYS A 365 -9.83 7.55 14.62
CA CYS A 365 -8.41 7.71 14.34
C CYS A 365 -7.58 7.98 15.61
N SER A 366 -8.11 8.76 16.54
CA SER A 366 -7.45 9.04 17.83
C SER A 366 -7.72 7.96 18.89
N ARG A 367 -8.41 6.85 18.54
CA ARG A 367 -8.82 5.78 19.47
C ARG A 367 -9.51 6.35 20.70
N ASN A 368 -10.62 7.05 20.49
CA ASN A 368 -11.37 7.74 21.54
C ASN A 368 -10.48 8.71 22.35
N LYS A 369 -9.66 9.51 21.68
CA LYS A 369 -8.75 10.52 22.26
C LYS A 369 -7.62 9.94 23.14
N THR A 370 -7.34 8.66 23.04
CA THR A 370 -6.28 7.99 23.82
C THR A 370 -4.95 7.90 23.08
N ARG A 371 -4.95 8.21 21.76
CA ARG A 371 -3.77 8.13 20.90
C ARG A 371 -3.55 9.45 20.15
N SER A 372 -2.29 9.86 20.06
CA SER A 372 -1.83 10.86 19.09
C SER A 372 -1.07 10.21 17.96
N LEU A 373 -1.20 10.74 16.73
CA LEU A 373 -0.36 10.34 15.61
C LEU A 373 1.00 11.01 15.76
N ILE A 374 2.07 10.23 15.62
CA ILE A 374 3.45 10.71 15.82
C ILE A 374 3.98 11.28 14.50
N GLY A 375 4.76 12.36 14.57
CA GLY A 375 5.39 13.02 13.43
C GLY A 375 6.21 14.21 13.93
N TYR A 376 6.67 15.08 13.03
CA TYR A 376 7.27 16.35 13.43
C TYR A 376 6.33 17.22 14.27
N LYS A 377 5.04 17.13 13.99
CA LYS A 377 3.97 17.66 14.85
C LYS A 377 3.10 16.48 15.28
N PRO A 378 3.07 16.10 16.56
CA PRO A 378 2.12 15.12 17.06
C PRO A 378 0.68 15.64 16.87
N LEU A 379 -0.22 14.77 16.42
CA LEU A 379 -1.62 15.12 16.13
C LEU A 379 -2.54 14.41 17.12
N ALA A 380 -3.16 15.19 18.02
CA ALA A 380 -4.23 14.73 18.89
C ALA A 380 -5.60 14.78 18.15
N TYR A 381 -6.68 14.42 18.81
CA TYR A 381 -8.03 14.44 18.26
C TYR A 381 -8.40 15.78 17.60
N GLU A 382 -8.09 16.88 18.27
CA GLU A 382 -8.43 18.22 17.81
C GLU A 382 -7.65 18.57 16.52
N ASP A 383 -6.38 18.21 16.42
CA ASP A 383 -5.55 18.39 15.23
C ASP A 383 -6.09 17.55 14.06
N ILE A 384 -6.44 16.28 14.32
CA ILE A 384 -6.99 15.35 13.34
C ILE A 384 -8.32 15.87 12.79
N LEU A 385 -9.20 16.34 13.68
CA LEU A 385 -10.50 16.91 13.27
C LEU A 385 -10.31 18.13 12.35
N VAL A 386 -9.37 19.03 12.68
CA VAL A 386 -9.08 20.20 11.84
C VAL A 386 -8.57 19.76 10.47
N ILE A 387 -7.72 18.75 10.39
CA ILE A 387 -7.22 18.23 9.09
C ILE A 387 -8.38 17.68 8.25
N TYR A 388 -9.30 16.90 8.83
CA TYR A 388 -10.47 16.41 8.11
C TYR A 388 -11.39 17.54 7.65
N GLN A 389 -11.62 18.56 8.48
CA GLN A 389 -12.38 19.76 8.10
C GLN A 389 -11.74 20.50 6.93
N MET A 390 -10.42 20.74 6.98
CA MET A 390 -9.67 21.36 5.89
C MET A 390 -9.77 20.53 4.60
N ALA A 391 -9.70 19.21 4.69
CA ALA A 391 -9.84 18.32 3.54
C ALA A 391 -11.29 18.28 3.01
N TYR A 392 -12.27 18.44 3.88
CA TYR A 392 -13.68 18.52 3.49
C TYR A 392 -14.00 19.84 2.76
N GLU A 393 -13.45 20.97 3.20
CA GLU A 393 -13.69 22.29 2.60
C GLU A 393 -13.07 22.47 1.21
N ARG A 394 -12.11 21.61 0.83
CA ARG A 394 -11.38 21.69 -0.44
C ARG A 394 -12.07 21.02 -1.63
N GLY A 395 -13.04 20.16 -1.39
CA GLY A 395 -13.76 19.41 -2.43
C GLY A 395 -15.04 20.08 -2.92
#